data_506102abad8dc0a16d4619fa4be130f0
#
_entry.id   506102abad8dc0a16d4619fa4be130f0
#
_cell.length_a   1.000
_cell.length_b   1.000
_cell.length_c   1.000
_cell.angle_alpha   90.00
_cell.angle_beta   90.00
_cell.angle_gamma   90.00
#
_symmetry.space_group_name_H-M   'P 1'
#
loop_
_entity.id
_entity.type
_entity.pdbx_description
1 polymer ?
#
loop_
_entity_poly.entity_id
_entity_poly.type
_entity_poly.pdbx_seq_one_letter_code
_entity_poly.pdbx_strand_id
1 'polypeptide(L)'
;MERIKTYWPDVLVVVLFAVISFAYFFPADLDGRILYRHDASAGRGAGQEVSEYHERTGKVSRWTNATFSGMPTYQTAPSYQSTGVLNQVMKAYHLWLPENVWYVFAYLLGFYILLRAFDFRWHLAALGAIVWAFSSYFFIIIAAGHIWKVMALAYLPPLIAGLVWAYRGKLLRGFCVTALFSAFEIDANHVQMTYYYLFVIAAMVIAYGVDAVRRGQWKGFLRATGVCAAGALIGVLLNLSNLYHTWQYAQESMRGKSELVKKNVTNQTSSGLDRDYITQWSYGIDETWTLLVPNAKGGASVPLAANAKAMEKADPNFMQIYQQTAELLQRPLPSQTIAKTQ
;
A
#
# COMPACT_ATOMS: atom_id res chain seq x y z
N MET A 1 -27.52 -26.36 11.47
CA MET A 1 -27.19 -25.69 12.74
C MET A 1 -25.78 -26.02 13.26
N GLU A 2 -25.28 -27.25 13.20
CA GLU A 2 -23.92 -27.59 13.68
C GLU A 2 -22.78 -26.85 12.96
N ARG A 3 -22.85 -26.64 11.64
CA ARG A 3 -21.84 -25.86 10.90
C ARG A 3 -21.76 -24.39 11.35
N ILE A 4 -22.87 -23.79 11.74
CA ILE A 4 -22.90 -22.40 12.24
C ILE A 4 -22.16 -22.30 13.57
N LYS A 5 -22.32 -23.29 14.46
CA LYS A 5 -21.61 -23.36 15.75
C LYS A 5 -20.10 -23.43 15.59
N THR A 6 -19.61 -24.01 14.47
CA THR A 6 -18.18 -24.14 14.20
C THR A 6 -17.51 -22.82 13.83
N TYR A 7 -18.25 -21.90 13.16
CA TYR A 7 -17.70 -20.62 12.70
C TYR A 7 -18.03 -19.43 13.60
N TRP A 8 -18.83 -19.65 14.66
CA TRP A 8 -19.22 -18.57 15.58
C TRP A 8 -18.03 -17.81 16.19
N PRO A 9 -16.92 -18.48 16.60
CA PRO A 9 -15.76 -17.76 17.11
C PRO A 9 -15.10 -16.86 16.06
N ASP A 10 -15.06 -17.29 14.80
CA ASP A 10 -14.50 -16.47 13.70
C ASP A 10 -15.37 -15.22 13.48
N VAL A 11 -16.70 -15.33 13.56
CA VAL A 11 -17.61 -14.17 13.45
C VAL A 11 -17.39 -13.19 14.61
N LEU A 12 -17.25 -13.69 15.84
CA LEU A 12 -16.94 -12.84 16.99
C LEU A 12 -15.62 -12.08 16.81
N VAL A 13 -14.59 -12.73 16.26
CA VAL A 13 -13.31 -12.08 15.98
C VAL A 13 -13.46 -10.98 14.94
N VAL A 14 -14.24 -11.20 13.89
CA VAL A 14 -14.49 -10.15 12.86
C VAL A 14 -15.19 -8.93 13.50
N VAL A 15 -16.20 -9.15 14.34
CA VAL A 15 -16.87 -8.07 15.07
C VAL A 15 -15.90 -7.36 16.02
N LEU A 16 -15.08 -8.11 16.75
CA LEU A 16 -14.05 -7.56 17.63
C LEU A 16 -13.07 -6.67 16.84
N PHE A 17 -12.64 -7.11 15.66
CA PHE A 17 -11.74 -6.33 14.82
C PHE A 17 -12.37 -5.03 14.31
N ALA A 18 -13.65 -5.05 13.96
CA ALA A 18 -14.37 -3.83 13.61
C ALA A 18 -14.43 -2.86 14.81
N VAL A 19 -14.73 -3.38 16.00
CA VAL A 19 -14.76 -2.57 17.24
C VAL A 19 -13.38 -1.99 17.57
N ILE A 20 -12.31 -2.79 17.50
CA ILE A 20 -10.93 -2.32 17.73
C ILE A 20 -10.58 -1.22 16.75
N SER A 21 -10.91 -1.40 15.47
CA SER A 21 -10.61 -0.42 14.42
C SER A 21 -11.33 0.91 14.63
N PHE A 22 -12.60 0.87 15.03
CA PHE A 22 -13.34 2.07 15.41
C PHE A 22 -12.79 2.72 16.69
N ALA A 23 -12.52 1.91 17.71
CA ALA A 23 -12.01 2.41 19.00
C ALA A 23 -10.67 3.14 18.84
N TYR A 24 -9.84 2.70 17.90
CA TYR A 24 -8.54 3.34 17.63
C TYR A 24 -8.67 4.77 17.10
N PHE A 25 -9.67 5.03 16.26
CA PHE A 25 -9.90 6.35 15.67
C PHE A 25 -10.95 7.19 16.42
N PHE A 26 -11.55 6.65 17.48
CA PHE A 26 -12.51 7.38 18.32
C PHE A 26 -11.83 8.57 19.04
N PRO A 27 -12.49 9.76 19.13
CA PRO A 27 -13.78 10.11 18.54
C PRO A 27 -13.70 10.70 17.13
N ALA A 28 -12.53 10.76 16.53
CA ALA A 28 -12.27 11.53 15.31
C ALA A 28 -13.19 11.14 14.14
N ASP A 29 -13.45 9.85 13.93
CA ASP A 29 -14.31 9.41 12.83
C ASP A 29 -15.78 9.75 13.07
N LEU A 30 -16.25 9.72 14.34
CA LEU A 30 -17.62 10.09 14.69
C LEU A 30 -17.85 11.61 14.63
N ASP A 31 -16.81 12.39 14.95
CA ASP A 31 -16.82 13.85 14.85
C ASP A 31 -16.71 14.35 13.40
N GLY A 32 -16.58 13.44 12.42
CA GLY A 32 -16.36 13.81 11.01
C GLY A 32 -15.00 14.45 10.76
N ARG A 33 -14.03 14.27 11.64
CA ARG A 33 -12.68 14.81 11.48
C ARG A 33 -11.94 14.04 10.39
N ILE A 34 -11.28 14.78 9.52
CA ILE A 34 -10.44 14.22 8.46
C ILE A 34 -9.00 14.13 8.96
N LEU A 35 -8.42 12.94 8.91
CA LEU A 35 -6.99 12.77 9.19
C LEU A 35 -6.20 13.45 8.05
N TYR A 36 -5.45 14.51 8.40
CA TYR A 36 -4.57 15.16 7.44
C TYR A 36 -3.40 14.24 7.11
N ARG A 37 -3.22 13.97 5.82
CA ARG A 37 -2.14 13.12 5.29
C ARG A 37 -1.55 13.83 4.08
N HIS A 38 -0.29 14.22 4.19
CA HIS A 38 0.37 15.06 3.20
C HIS A 38 0.24 14.51 1.77
N ASP A 39 0.65 13.28 1.53
CA ASP A 39 0.66 12.69 0.18
C ASP A 39 -0.76 12.43 -0.37
N ALA A 40 -1.68 12.02 0.50
CA ALA A 40 -3.09 11.86 0.11
C ALA A 40 -3.73 13.21 -0.26
N SER A 41 -3.39 14.28 0.45
CA SER A 41 -3.87 15.64 0.16
C SER A 41 -3.29 16.16 -1.16
N ALA A 42 -1.99 15.97 -1.37
CA ALA A 42 -1.33 16.31 -2.63
C ALA A 42 -1.92 15.54 -3.81
N GLY A 43 -2.15 14.23 -3.63
CA GLY A 43 -2.79 13.39 -4.63
C GLY A 43 -4.22 13.82 -4.98
N ARG A 44 -5.02 14.22 -3.98
CA ARG A 44 -6.37 14.77 -4.23
C ARG A 44 -6.32 16.08 -5.00
N GLY A 45 -5.38 16.98 -4.65
CA GLY A 45 -5.20 18.23 -5.38
C GLY A 45 -4.81 18.01 -6.84
N ALA A 46 -3.86 17.12 -7.09
CA ALA A 46 -3.47 16.76 -8.46
C ALA A 46 -4.59 16.08 -9.26
N GLY A 47 -5.50 15.36 -8.58
CA GLY A 47 -6.63 14.66 -9.19
C GLY A 47 -7.95 15.45 -9.23
N GLN A 48 -7.96 16.69 -8.78
CA GLN A 48 -9.19 17.48 -8.64
C GLN A 48 -9.94 17.64 -9.96
N GLU A 49 -9.26 17.99 -11.05
CA GLU A 49 -9.86 18.12 -12.39
C GLU A 49 -10.58 16.84 -12.83
N VAL A 50 -9.99 15.68 -12.59
CA VAL A 50 -10.56 14.38 -12.95
C VAL A 50 -11.78 14.05 -12.08
N SER A 51 -11.72 14.37 -10.78
CA SER A 51 -12.85 14.20 -9.85
C SER A 51 -14.04 15.09 -10.25
N GLU A 52 -13.81 16.35 -10.49
CA GLU A 52 -14.85 17.31 -10.92
C GLU A 52 -15.48 16.90 -12.26
N TYR A 53 -14.66 16.41 -13.21
CA TYR A 53 -15.18 15.87 -14.46
C TYR A 53 -16.09 14.66 -14.23
N HIS A 54 -15.66 13.74 -13.36
CA HIS A 54 -16.43 12.55 -13.01
C HIS A 54 -17.76 12.91 -12.32
N GLU A 55 -17.74 13.81 -11.33
CA GLU A 55 -18.94 14.28 -10.63
C GLU A 55 -19.94 14.93 -11.57
N ARG A 56 -19.48 15.73 -12.52
CA ARG A 56 -20.33 16.45 -13.49
C ARG A 56 -20.90 15.53 -14.56
N THR A 57 -20.16 14.53 -15.02
CA THR A 57 -20.51 13.76 -16.23
C THR A 57 -20.83 12.29 -15.97
N GLY A 58 -20.47 11.76 -14.81
CA GLY A 58 -20.49 10.33 -14.50
C GLY A 58 -19.44 9.50 -15.26
N LYS A 59 -18.58 10.17 -16.08
CA LYS A 59 -17.58 9.51 -16.92
C LYS A 59 -16.20 9.61 -16.28
N VAL A 60 -15.35 8.63 -16.57
CA VAL A 60 -13.94 8.61 -16.12
C VAL A 60 -13.06 9.19 -17.20
N SER A 61 -12.25 10.23 -16.87
CA SER A 61 -11.18 10.69 -17.73
C SER A 61 -9.90 9.89 -17.46
N ARG A 62 -9.24 9.46 -18.52
CA ARG A 62 -7.91 8.83 -18.45
C ARG A 62 -6.78 9.81 -18.79
N TRP A 63 -7.10 11.10 -18.81
CA TRP A 63 -6.17 12.19 -19.05
C TRP A 63 -6.50 13.37 -18.12
N THR A 64 -5.46 14.05 -17.63
CA THR A 64 -5.57 15.33 -16.90
C THR A 64 -4.66 16.36 -17.52
N ASN A 65 -5.10 17.63 -17.51
CA ASN A 65 -4.27 18.78 -17.92
C ASN A 65 -3.60 19.47 -16.72
N ALA A 66 -3.94 19.06 -15.49
CA ALA A 66 -3.51 19.72 -14.26
C ALA A 66 -2.01 19.58 -13.96
N THR A 67 -1.34 18.58 -14.53
CA THR A 67 0.07 18.28 -14.27
C THR A 67 0.86 18.10 -15.55
N PHE A 68 2.09 18.60 -15.58
CA PHE A 68 3.06 18.44 -16.70
C PHE A 68 2.52 18.83 -18.10
N SER A 69 1.62 19.81 -18.16
CA SER A 69 0.92 20.20 -19.41
C SER A 69 0.06 19.09 -20.02
N GLY A 70 -0.25 18.08 -19.26
CA GLY A 70 -1.09 16.94 -19.60
C GLY A 70 -0.40 15.61 -19.42
N MET A 71 -1.10 14.68 -18.76
CA MET A 71 -0.61 13.32 -18.55
C MET A 71 -1.74 12.30 -18.38
N PRO A 72 -1.46 11.00 -18.67
CA PRO A 72 -2.39 9.92 -18.33
C PRO A 72 -2.63 9.78 -16.83
N THR A 73 -3.85 9.35 -16.44
CA THR A 73 -4.28 9.28 -15.03
C THR A 73 -4.18 7.90 -14.41
N TYR A 74 -3.51 6.94 -15.03
CA TYR A 74 -3.44 5.55 -14.53
C TYR A 74 -2.73 5.42 -13.18
N GLN A 75 -1.80 6.33 -12.89
CA GLN A 75 -1.00 6.36 -11.66
C GLN A 75 -1.25 7.63 -10.84
N THR A 76 -2.37 8.31 -11.05
CA THR A 76 -2.78 9.48 -10.28
C THR A 76 -4.03 9.17 -9.46
N ALA A 77 -4.22 9.89 -8.34
CA ALA A 77 -5.47 9.85 -7.58
C ALA A 77 -6.46 10.89 -8.15
N PRO A 78 -7.76 10.62 -8.13
CA PRO A 78 -8.38 9.35 -7.76
C PRO A 78 -8.18 8.27 -8.82
N SER A 79 -7.97 7.04 -8.36
CA SER A 79 -7.89 5.87 -9.23
C SER A 79 -9.30 5.29 -9.44
N TYR A 80 -9.71 5.16 -10.70
CA TYR A 80 -10.99 4.55 -11.04
C TYR A 80 -10.79 3.13 -11.52
N GLN A 81 -11.53 2.21 -10.93
CA GLN A 81 -11.48 0.80 -11.27
C GLN A 81 -12.16 0.53 -12.62
N SER A 82 -11.66 -0.47 -13.33
CA SER A 82 -12.23 -0.88 -14.62
C SER A 82 -13.61 -1.54 -14.46
N THR A 83 -13.95 -2.08 -13.28
CA THR A 83 -15.24 -2.72 -13.01
C THR A 83 -15.80 -2.27 -11.66
N GLY A 84 -17.07 -1.81 -11.67
CA GLY A 84 -17.78 -1.48 -10.44
C GLY A 84 -18.03 -2.68 -9.52
N VAL A 85 -18.06 -3.90 -10.08
CA VAL A 85 -18.25 -5.13 -9.31
C VAL A 85 -17.08 -5.39 -8.35
N LEU A 86 -15.84 -5.27 -8.81
CA LEU A 86 -14.66 -5.47 -7.95
C LEU A 86 -14.67 -4.51 -6.77
N ASN A 87 -15.02 -3.24 -7.02
CA ASN A 87 -15.15 -2.22 -5.96
C ASN A 87 -16.21 -2.60 -4.91
N GLN A 88 -17.38 -3.10 -5.33
CA GLN A 88 -18.42 -3.51 -4.38
C GLN A 88 -18.00 -4.73 -3.55
N VAL A 89 -17.32 -5.69 -4.15
CA VAL A 89 -16.78 -6.86 -3.43
C VAL A 89 -15.70 -6.43 -2.44
N MET A 90 -14.86 -5.46 -2.81
CA MET A 90 -13.83 -4.90 -1.93
C MET A 90 -14.46 -4.14 -0.75
N LYS A 91 -15.49 -3.31 -0.99
CA LYS A 91 -16.26 -2.64 0.06
C LYS A 91 -16.94 -3.65 1.00
N ALA A 92 -17.49 -4.74 0.45
CA ALA A 92 -18.07 -5.81 1.27
C ALA A 92 -17.00 -6.50 2.16
N TYR A 93 -15.80 -6.75 1.64
CA TYR A 93 -14.67 -7.25 2.44
C TYR A 93 -14.29 -6.30 3.58
N HIS A 94 -14.38 -5.00 3.35
CA HIS A 94 -14.13 -3.95 4.35
C HIS A 94 -15.36 -3.64 5.22
N LEU A 95 -16.46 -4.37 5.10
CA LEU A 95 -17.73 -4.14 5.81
C LEU A 95 -18.28 -2.70 5.65
N TRP A 96 -17.99 -2.03 4.53
CA TRP A 96 -18.34 -0.61 4.29
C TRP A 96 -17.90 0.36 5.39
N LEU A 97 -16.85 0.00 6.14
CA LEU A 97 -16.30 0.85 7.21
C LEU A 97 -15.70 2.15 6.64
N PRO A 98 -15.67 3.24 7.43
CA PRO A 98 -15.00 4.49 7.05
C PRO A 98 -13.54 4.30 6.66
N GLU A 99 -13.00 5.23 5.87
CA GLU A 99 -11.69 5.10 5.21
C GLU A 99 -10.55 4.70 6.17
N ASN A 100 -10.38 5.42 7.27
CA ASN A 100 -9.29 5.12 8.21
C ASN A 100 -9.52 3.81 8.97
N VAL A 101 -10.77 3.54 9.33
CA VAL A 101 -11.18 2.38 10.12
C VAL A 101 -10.96 1.10 9.32
N TRP A 102 -11.36 1.06 8.03
CA TRP A 102 -11.21 -0.15 7.25
C TRP A 102 -9.75 -0.51 6.95
N TYR A 103 -8.80 0.44 6.97
CA TYR A 103 -7.39 0.11 6.81
C TYR A 103 -6.90 -0.82 7.92
N VAL A 104 -7.14 -0.44 9.17
CA VAL A 104 -6.76 -1.26 10.33
C VAL A 104 -7.55 -2.56 10.37
N PHE A 105 -8.85 -2.50 10.06
CA PHE A 105 -9.69 -3.69 9.96
C PHE A 105 -9.17 -4.68 8.91
N ALA A 106 -8.78 -4.20 7.74
CA ALA A 106 -8.24 -5.05 6.67
C ALA A 106 -6.90 -5.71 7.05
N TYR A 107 -6.04 -5.00 7.79
CA TYR A 107 -4.82 -5.59 8.35
C TYR A 107 -5.13 -6.70 9.35
N LEU A 108 -6.05 -6.44 10.28
CA LEU A 108 -6.49 -7.42 11.28
C LEU A 108 -7.10 -8.65 10.60
N LEU A 109 -8.07 -8.45 9.72
CA LEU A 109 -8.79 -9.53 9.04
C LEU A 109 -7.87 -10.32 8.11
N GLY A 110 -7.05 -9.63 7.32
CA GLY A 110 -6.15 -10.27 6.36
C GLY A 110 -5.15 -11.21 7.05
N PHE A 111 -4.51 -10.76 8.12
CA PHE A 111 -3.56 -11.59 8.85
C PHE A 111 -4.24 -12.71 9.66
N TYR A 112 -5.43 -12.45 10.19
CA TYR A 112 -6.26 -13.49 10.81
C TYR A 112 -6.57 -14.62 9.83
N ILE A 113 -7.00 -14.29 8.60
CA ILE A 113 -7.27 -15.27 7.54
C ILE A 113 -6.01 -16.10 7.25
N LEU A 114 -4.83 -15.47 7.20
CA LEU A 114 -3.56 -16.16 6.99
C LEU A 114 -3.27 -17.16 8.10
N LEU A 115 -3.37 -16.75 9.37
CA LEU A 115 -3.11 -17.63 10.50
C LEU A 115 -4.14 -18.77 10.58
N ARG A 116 -5.40 -18.51 10.23
CA ARG A 116 -6.42 -19.56 10.09
C ARG A 116 -6.09 -20.53 8.94
N ALA A 117 -5.45 -20.09 7.88
CA ALA A 117 -4.99 -20.97 6.81
C ALA A 117 -3.85 -21.91 7.28
N PHE A 118 -3.04 -21.47 8.23
CA PHE A 118 -2.05 -22.29 8.93
C PHE A 118 -2.62 -23.15 10.07
N ASP A 119 -3.96 -23.22 10.23
CA ASP A 119 -4.71 -23.98 11.23
C ASP A 119 -4.45 -23.52 12.69
N PHE A 120 -4.00 -22.27 12.89
CA PHE A 120 -3.95 -21.72 14.24
C PHE A 120 -5.38 -21.65 14.84
N ARG A 121 -5.49 -21.88 16.14
CA ARG A 121 -6.75 -21.69 16.85
C ARG A 121 -7.19 -20.24 16.77
N TRP A 122 -8.51 -20.01 16.72
CA TRP A 122 -9.09 -18.68 16.48
C TRP A 122 -8.54 -17.59 17.41
N HIS A 123 -8.35 -17.87 18.70
CA HIS A 123 -7.83 -16.90 19.67
C HIS A 123 -6.35 -16.57 19.46
N LEU A 124 -5.52 -17.56 19.10
CA LEU A 124 -4.11 -17.32 18.75
C LEU A 124 -4.00 -16.57 17.43
N ALA A 125 -4.84 -16.90 16.46
CA ALA A 125 -4.91 -16.19 15.19
C ALA A 125 -5.37 -14.74 15.40
N ALA A 126 -6.34 -14.48 16.28
CA ALA A 126 -6.77 -13.13 16.63
C ALA A 126 -5.66 -12.33 17.31
N LEU A 127 -4.95 -12.92 18.27
CA LEU A 127 -3.81 -12.27 18.93
C LEU A 127 -2.70 -11.94 17.93
N GLY A 128 -2.32 -12.89 17.07
CA GLY A 128 -1.31 -12.67 16.04
C GLY A 128 -1.73 -11.58 15.06
N ALA A 129 -3.00 -11.50 14.69
CA ALA A 129 -3.53 -10.46 13.83
C ALA A 129 -3.45 -9.07 14.49
N ILE A 130 -3.73 -8.97 15.78
CA ILE A 130 -3.58 -7.72 16.54
C ILE A 130 -2.11 -7.29 16.57
N VAL A 131 -1.20 -8.19 16.92
CA VAL A 131 0.25 -7.88 16.93
C VAL A 131 0.74 -7.41 15.58
N TRP A 132 0.32 -8.06 14.49
CA TRP A 132 0.65 -7.66 13.13
C TRP A 132 0.08 -6.28 12.78
N ALA A 133 -1.22 -6.08 12.94
CA ALA A 133 -1.92 -4.88 12.50
C ALA A 133 -1.45 -3.62 13.28
N PHE A 134 -1.01 -3.79 14.51
CA PHE A 134 -0.52 -2.70 15.37
C PHE A 134 1.01 -2.53 15.29
N SER A 135 1.66 -3.13 14.30
CA SER A 135 3.06 -2.80 13.98
C SER A 135 3.19 -1.33 13.59
N SER A 136 4.22 -0.67 14.11
CA SER A 136 4.43 0.78 13.91
C SER A 136 4.50 1.19 12.45
N TYR A 137 5.07 0.37 11.60
CA TYR A 137 5.20 0.64 10.16
C TYR A 137 3.86 0.93 9.47
N PHE A 138 2.81 0.18 9.81
CA PHE A 138 1.49 0.37 9.19
C PHE A 138 0.90 1.74 9.51
N PHE A 139 1.06 2.20 10.74
CA PHE A 139 0.58 3.53 11.15
C PHE A 139 1.42 4.66 10.54
N ILE A 140 2.73 4.46 10.39
CA ILE A 140 3.61 5.42 9.71
C ILE A 140 3.15 5.64 8.26
N ILE A 141 2.89 4.58 7.50
CA ILE A 141 2.46 4.72 6.11
C ILE A 141 1.02 5.24 5.96
N ILE A 142 0.13 4.94 6.92
CA ILE A 142 -1.22 5.53 6.97
C ILE A 142 -1.10 7.04 7.23
N ALA A 143 -0.30 7.45 8.19
CA ALA A 143 -0.09 8.85 8.55
C ALA A 143 0.58 9.64 7.41
N ALA A 144 1.52 9.03 6.69
CA ALA A 144 2.15 9.63 5.51
C ALA A 144 1.18 9.78 4.32
N GLY A 145 0.12 8.96 4.25
CA GLY A 145 -0.85 8.98 3.17
C GLY A 145 -0.51 8.05 2.00
N HIS A 146 0.35 7.06 2.21
CA HIS A 146 0.72 6.07 1.19
C HIS A 146 -0.38 5.00 1.01
N ILE A 147 -1.59 5.44 0.63
CA ILE A 147 -2.81 4.62 0.67
C ILE A 147 -2.73 3.37 -0.21
N TRP A 148 -2.17 3.49 -1.40
CA TRP A 148 -2.01 2.33 -2.29
C TRP A 148 -1.08 1.26 -1.68
N LYS A 149 -0.03 1.68 -0.97
CA LYS A 149 0.83 0.78 -0.21
C LYS A 149 0.09 0.15 0.98
N VAL A 150 -0.74 0.94 1.68
CA VAL A 150 -1.60 0.44 2.77
C VAL A 150 -2.50 -0.68 2.27
N MET A 151 -3.16 -0.49 1.13
CA MET A 151 -4.04 -1.49 0.51
C MET A 151 -3.27 -2.74 0.11
N ALA A 152 -2.16 -2.60 -0.60
CA ALA A 152 -1.33 -3.73 -1.02
C ALA A 152 -0.88 -4.57 0.18
N LEU A 153 -0.41 -3.95 1.26
CA LEU A 153 -0.01 -4.66 2.49
C LEU A 153 -1.19 -5.36 3.19
N ALA A 154 -2.41 -4.84 3.08
CA ALA A 154 -3.59 -5.45 3.67
C ALA A 154 -4.04 -6.72 2.92
N TYR A 155 -3.83 -6.77 1.61
CA TYR A 155 -4.30 -7.88 0.77
C TYR A 155 -3.29 -9.01 0.60
N LEU A 156 -2.01 -8.77 0.89
CA LEU A 156 -0.98 -9.81 0.81
C LEU A 156 -1.25 -11.01 1.74
N PRO A 157 -1.54 -10.84 3.05
CA PRO A 157 -1.74 -11.98 3.93
C PRO A 157 -2.86 -12.92 3.47
N PRO A 158 -4.06 -12.45 3.08
CA PRO A 158 -5.09 -13.34 2.58
C PRO A 158 -4.75 -13.94 1.21
N LEU A 159 -3.97 -13.28 0.36
CA LEU A 159 -3.45 -13.87 -0.88
C LEU A 159 -2.57 -15.08 -0.56
N ILE A 160 -1.64 -14.95 0.40
CA ILE A 160 -0.81 -16.06 0.87
C ILE A 160 -1.67 -17.17 1.48
N ALA A 161 -2.74 -16.83 2.23
CA ALA A 161 -3.67 -17.82 2.75
C ALA A 161 -4.30 -18.68 1.64
N GLY A 162 -4.62 -18.08 0.49
CA GLY A 162 -5.09 -18.81 -0.70
C GLY A 162 -4.09 -19.88 -1.16
N LEU A 163 -2.81 -19.52 -1.24
CA LEU A 163 -1.74 -20.47 -1.59
C LEU A 163 -1.64 -21.59 -0.55
N VAL A 164 -1.61 -21.23 0.74
CA VAL A 164 -1.52 -22.21 1.85
C VAL A 164 -2.67 -23.22 1.76
N TRP A 165 -3.91 -22.77 1.56
CA TRP A 165 -5.05 -23.67 1.43
C TRP A 165 -4.95 -24.57 0.19
N ALA A 166 -4.49 -24.06 -0.95
CA ALA A 166 -4.28 -24.88 -2.14
C ALA A 166 -3.26 -26.00 -1.91
N TYR A 167 -2.09 -25.67 -1.34
CA TYR A 167 -1.05 -26.66 -1.04
C TYR A 167 -1.45 -27.65 0.07
N ARG A 168 -2.42 -27.29 0.91
CA ARG A 168 -3.04 -28.20 1.89
C ARG A 168 -4.22 -28.98 1.33
N GLY A 169 -4.39 -29.02 0.00
CA GLY A 169 -5.42 -29.79 -0.68
C GLY A 169 -6.80 -29.16 -0.73
N LYS A 170 -7.01 -27.96 -0.17
CA LYS A 170 -8.28 -27.23 -0.23
C LYS A 170 -8.35 -26.40 -1.52
N LEU A 171 -8.27 -27.09 -2.69
CA LEU A 171 -8.03 -26.47 -3.99
C LEU A 171 -9.03 -25.38 -4.36
N LEU A 172 -10.34 -25.64 -4.22
CA LEU A 172 -11.38 -24.64 -4.57
C LEU A 172 -11.27 -23.40 -3.71
N ARG A 173 -11.07 -23.56 -2.40
CA ARG A 173 -10.88 -22.42 -1.48
C ARG A 173 -9.61 -21.65 -1.84
N GLY A 174 -8.52 -22.36 -2.10
CA GLY A 174 -7.26 -21.75 -2.54
C GLY A 174 -7.44 -20.96 -3.83
N PHE A 175 -8.11 -21.53 -4.83
CA PHE A 175 -8.42 -20.85 -6.08
C PHE A 175 -9.21 -19.56 -5.88
N CYS A 176 -10.37 -19.65 -5.21
CA CYS A 176 -11.24 -18.47 -5.01
C CYS A 176 -10.55 -17.35 -4.24
N VAL A 177 -9.82 -17.70 -3.17
CA VAL A 177 -9.13 -16.71 -2.35
C VAL A 177 -7.92 -16.12 -3.09
N THR A 178 -7.14 -16.93 -3.81
CA THR A 178 -6.05 -16.42 -4.65
C THR A 178 -6.59 -15.51 -5.75
N ALA A 179 -7.67 -15.88 -6.44
CA ALA A 179 -8.26 -15.06 -7.49
C ALA A 179 -8.75 -13.69 -6.96
N LEU A 180 -9.47 -13.71 -5.82
CA LEU A 180 -10.01 -12.50 -5.23
C LEU A 180 -8.90 -11.56 -4.75
N PHE A 181 -7.95 -12.08 -3.96
CA PHE A 181 -6.94 -11.23 -3.36
C PHE A 181 -5.80 -10.86 -4.30
N SER A 182 -5.53 -11.61 -5.35
CA SER A 182 -4.69 -11.10 -6.45
C SER A 182 -5.38 -9.98 -7.23
N ALA A 183 -6.70 -10.04 -7.41
CA ALA A 183 -7.42 -8.93 -8.01
C ALA A 183 -7.34 -7.66 -7.15
N PHE A 184 -7.55 -7.75 -5.83
CA PHE A 184 -7.45 -6.63 -4.91
C PHE A 184 -6.02 -6.09 -4.80
N GLU A 185 -5.02 -6.98 -4.76
CA GLU A 185 -3.61 -6.62 -4.66
C GLU A 185 -3.15 -5.80 -5.86
N ILE A 186 -3.53 -6.21 -7.07
CA ILE A 186 -3.18 -5.49 -8.30
C ILE A 186 -3.99 -4.19 -8.41
N ASP A 187 -5.27 -4.21 -8.00
CA ASP A 187 -6.13 -3.03 -7.99
C ASP A 187 -5.66 -1.96 -6.99
N ALA A 188 -4.93 -2.35 -5.93
CA ALA A 188 -4.27 -1.41 -5.03
C ALA A 188 -3.27 -0.46 -5.73
N ASN A 189 -2.96 -0.73 -7.00
CA ASN A 189 -2.18 0.12 -7.91
C ASN A 189 -0.75 0.45 -7.43
N HIS A 190 -0.18 -0.41 -6.57
CA HIS A 190 1.19 -0.28 -6.09
C HIS A 190 2.09 -1.37 -6.67
N VAL A 191 2.35 -1.29 -7.98
CA VAL A 191 3.07 -2.31 -8.77
C VAL A 191 4.40 -2.73 -8.15
N GLN A 192 5.13 -1.81 -7.50
CA GLN A 192 6.39 -2.12 -6.84
C GLN A 192 6.21 -3.08 -5.66
N MET A 193 5.17 -2.89 -4.85
CA MET A 193 4.88 -3.81 -3.74
C MET A 193 4.44 -5.17 -4.25
N THR A 194 3.55 -5.19 -5.23
CA THR A 194 3.14 -6.45 -5.91
C THR A 194 4.36 -7.20 -6.45
N TYR A 195 5.33 -6.51 -7.06
CA TYR A 195 6.58 -7.13 -7.51
C TYR A 195 7.40 -7.74 -6.36
N TYR A 196 7.53 -7.05 -5.22
CA TYR A 196 8.24 -7.60 -4.07
C TYR A 196 7.54 -8.83 -3.48
N TYR A 197 6.21 -8.88 -3.54
CA TYR A 197 5.45 -10.03 -3.07
C TYR A 197 5.64 -11.28 -3.91
N LEU A 198 5.98 -11.13 -5.19
CA LEU A 198 6.34 -12.27 -6.03
C LEU A 198 7.54 -13.03 -5.49
N PHE A 199 8.51 -12.36 -4.83
CA PHE A 199 9.64 -13.07 -4.19
C PHE A 199 9.18 -13.89 -2.99
N VAL A 200 8.26 -13.37 -2.18
CA VAL A 200 7.69 -14.12 -1.04
C VAL A 200 6.91 -15.33 -1.55
N ILE A 201 6.07 -15.15 -2.56
CA ILE A 201 5.31 -16.22 -3.20
C ILE A 201 6.25 -17.26 -3.81
N ALA A 202 7.27 -16.84 -4.54
CA ALA A 202 8.26 -17.73 -5.14
C ALA A 202 9.00 -18.57 -4.08
N ALA A 203 9.44 -17.94 -2.99
CA ALA A 203 10.08 -18.66 -1.88
C ALA A 203 9.14 -19.71 -1.27
N MET A 204 7.86 -19.38 -1.08
CA MET A 204 6.85 -20.34 -0.60
C MET A 204 6.62 -21.48 -1.59
N VAL A 205 6.47 -21.17 -2.88
CA VAL A 205 6.30 -22.20 -3.93
C VAL A 205 7.50 -23.16 -3.95
N ILE A 206 8.72 -22.62 -3.86
CA ILE A 206 9.95 -23.43 -3.79
C ILE A 206 9.93 -24.32 -2.54
N ALA A 207 9.59 -23.75 -1.37
CA ALA A 207 9.53 -24.52 -0.12
C ALA A 207 8.52 -25.68 -0.19
N TYR A 208 7.29 -25.41 -0.68
CA TYR A 208 6.29 -26.46 -0.90
C TYR A 208 6.71 -27.46 -1.96
N GLY A 209 7.40 -27.03 -3.02
CA GLY A 209 7.95 -27.89 -4.05
C GLY A 209 9.01 -28.87 -3.50
N VAL A 210 9.94 -28.35 -2.72
CA VAL A 210 10.98 -29.18 -2.05
C VAL A 210 10.34 -30.22 -1.11
N ASP A 211 9.36 -29.80 -0.31
CA ASP A 211 8.63 -30.72 0.59
C ASP A 211 7.86 -31.79 -0.20
N ALA A 212 7.19 -31.40 -1.28
CA ALA A 212 6.45 -32.30 -2.14
C ALA A 212 7.34 -33.34 -2.83
N VAL A 213 8.53 -32.95 -3.28
CA VAL A 213 9.52 -33.88 -3.84
C VAL A 213 9.99 -34.87 -2.78
N ARG A 214 10.36 -34.38 -1.60
CA ARG A 214 10.80 -35.21 -0.46
C ARG A 214 9.76 -36.24 -0.03
N ARG A 215 8.47 -35.88 -0.13
CA ARG A 215 7.35 -36.77 0.24
C ARG A 215 6.78 -37.58 -0.93
N GLY A 216 7.32 -37.44 -2.13
CA GLY A 216 6.77 -38.12 -3.34
C GLY A 216 5.39 -37.59 -3.78
N GLN A 217 4.99 -36.39 -3.36
CA GLN A 217 3.65 -35.81 -3.59
C GLN A 217 3.63 -34.73 -4.70
N TRP A 218 4.55 -34.79 -5.64
CA TRP A 218 4.75 -33.78 -6.67
C TRP A 218 3.51 -33.53 -7.55
N LYS A 219 2.64 -34.56 -7.78
CA LYS A 219 1.38 -34.39 -8.54
C LYS A 219 0.40 -33.46 -7.81
N GLY A 220 0.32 -33.59 -6.49
CA GLY A 220 -0.49 -32.72 -5.65
C GLY A 220 0.02 -31.28 -5.67
N PHE A 221 1.33 -31.12 -5.58
CA PHE A 221 2.00 -29.82 -5.69
C PHE A 221 1.70 -29.13 -7.04
N LEU A 222 1.85 -29.84 -8.17
CA LEU A 222 1.57 -29.27 -9.49
C LEU A 222 0.10 -28.84 -9.64
N ARG A 223 -0.84 -29.63 -9.11
CA ARG A 223 -2.27 -29.25 -9.12
C ARG A 223 -2.52 -27.98 -8.31
N ALA A 224 -1.95 -27.89 -7.11
CA ALA A 224 -2.09 -26.71 -6.24
C ALA A 224 -1.48 -25.48 -6.90
N THR A 225 -0.27 -25.59 -7.46
CA THR A 225 0.41 -24.51 -8.18
C THR A 225 -0.41 -24.06 -9.40
N GLY A 226 -0.91 -24.99 -10.19
CA GLY A 226 -1.76 -24.69 -11.37
C GLY A 226 -3.05 -23.96 -10.97
N VAL A 227 -3.69 -24.38 -9.88
CA VAL A 227 -4.88 -23.73 -9.33
C VAL A 227 -4.58 -22.30 -8.86
N CYS A 228 -3.47 -22.09 -8.14
CA CYS A 228 -3.05 -20.75 -7.70
C CYS A 228 -2.70 -19.86 -8.90
N ALA A 229 -1.99 -20.41 -9.90
CA ALA A 229 -1.65 -19.68 -11.12
C ALA A 229 -2.91 -19.25 -11.90
N ALA A 230 -3.90 -20.15 -12.02
CA ALA A 230 -5.18 -19.82 -12.64
C ALA A 230 -5.95 -18.73 -11.86
N GLY A 231 -5.95 -18.81 -10.52
CA GLY A 231 -6.54 -17.76 -9.69
C GLY A 231 -5.83 -16.41 -9.85
N ALA A 232 -4.50 -16.41 -9.81
CA ALA A 232 -3.70 -15.20 -10.02
C ALA A 232 -3.91 -14.58 -11.41
N LEU A 233 -4.04 -15.44 -12.45
CA LEU A 233 -4.35 -14.99 -13.81
C LEU A 233 -5.68 -14.25 -13.89
N ILE A 234 -6.71 -14.69 -13.17
CA ILE A 234 -7.99 -13.95 -13.08
C ILE A 234 -7.77 -12.56 -12.48
N GLY A 235 -6.98 -12.46 -11.41
CA GLY A 235 -6.63 -11.17 -10.81
C GLY A 235 -5.93 -10.23 -11.79
N VAL A 236 -4.98 -10.75 -12.57
CA VAL A 236 -4.28 -10.00 -13.63
C VAL A 236 -5.26 -9.56 -14.72
N LEU A 237 -6.12 -10.46 -15.21
CA LEU A 237 -7.06 -10.15 -16.29
C LEU A 237 -8.09 -9.07 -15.89
N LEU A 238 -8.55 -9.07 -14.65
CA LEU A 238 -9.45 -8.04 -14.13
C LEU A 238 -8.79 -6.64 -14.10
N ASN A 239 -7.48 -6.58 -13.98
CA ASN A 239 -6.70 -5.35 -13.93
C ASN A 239 -5.85 -5.08 -15.18
N LEU A 240 -6.05 -5.86 -16.25
CA LEU A 240 -5.18 -5.86 -17.42
C LEU A 240 -5.08 -4.49 -18.09
N SER A 241 -6.18 -3.77 -18.19
CA SER A 241 -6.20 -2.42 -18.77
C SER A 241 -5.28 -1.47 -18.02
N ASN A 242 -5.39 -1.42 -16.69
CA ASN A 242 -4.56 -0.53 -15.88
C ASN A 242 -3.07 -0.94 -15.92
N LEU A 243 -2.79 -2.23 -15.84
CA LEU A 243 -1.42 -2.75 -15.95
C LEU A 243 -0.78 -2.42 -17.30
N TYR A 244 -1.52 -2.64 -18.39
CA TYR A 244 -1.02 -2.39 -19.75
C TYR A 244 -0.69 -0.91 -19.96
N HIS A 245 -1.61 -0.02 -19.61
CA HIS A 245 -1.40 1.41 -19.80
C HIS A 245 -0.33 1.96 -18.85
N THR A 246 -0.26 1.47 -17.63
CA THR A 246 0.82 1.80 -16.70
C THR A 246 2.18 1.38 -17.26
N TRP A 247 2.26 0.18 -17.83
CA TRP A 247 3.49 -0.30 -18.47
C TRP A 247 3.90 0.54 -19.67
N GLN A 248 2.95 0.88 -20.55
CA GLN A 248 3.22 1.76 -21.69
C GLN A 248 3.74 3.14 -21.22
N TYR A 249 3.01 3.77 -20.31
CA TYR A 249 3.36 5.10 -19.83
C TYR A 249 4.68 5.14 -19.05
N ALA A 250 5.02 4.08 -18.33
CA ALA A 250 6.27 3.99 -17.60
C ALA A 250 7.50 4.13 -18.50
N GLN A 251 7.40 3.75 -19.76
CA GLN A 251 8.50 3.86 -20.74
C GLN A 251 8.78 5.31 -21.12
N GLU A 252 7.77 6.19 -21.07
CA GLU A 252 7.85 7.62 -21.36
C GLU A 252 8.17 8.48 -20.11
N SER A 253 8.34 7.82 -18.97
CA SER A 253 8.65 8.49 -17.70
C SER A 253 10.15 8.40 -17.37
N MET A 254 10.55 9.02 -16.24
CA MET A 254 11.93 8.92 -15.73
C MET A 254 12.41 7.47 -15.47
N ARG A 255 11.51 6.49 -15.53
CA ARG A 255 11.81 5.05 -15.43
C ARG A 255 12.14 4.41 -16.78
N GLY A 256 11.89 5.11 -17.87
CA GLY A 256 12.28 4.73 -19.22
C GLY A 256 13.72 5.12 -19.55
N LYS A 257 14.09 4.97 -20.83
CA LYS A 257 15.39 5.43 -21.32
C LYS A 257 15.37 6.96 -21.40
N SER A 258 16.39 7.61 -20.83
CA SER A 258 16.55 9.07 -20.99
C SER A 258 16.96 9.41 -22.42
N GLU A 259 16.21 10.28 -23.09
CA GLU A 259 16.57 10.86 -24.37
C GLU A 259 17.65 11.97 -24.25
N LEU A 260 17.79 12.50 -23.01
CA LEU A 260 18.78 13.54 -22.74
C LEU A 260 20.15 12.91 -22.46
N VAL A 261 21.16 13.30 -23.26
CA VAL A 261 22.55 12.92 -23.02
C VAL A 261 23.07 13.67 -21.79
N LYS A 262 23.12 13.00 -20.66
CA LYS A 262 23.77 13.53 -19.45
C LYS A 262 25.27 13.44 -19.63
N LYS A 263 25.94 14.60 -19.88
CA LYS A 263 27.40 14.72 -19.83
C LYS A 263 27.81 14.60 -18.36
N ASN A 264 28.61 13.61 -17.99
CA ASN A 264 29.20 13.39 -16.66
C ASN A 264 28.24 12.82 -15.59
N VAL A 265 27.85 11.56 -15.69
CA VAL A 265 27.27 10.83 -14.58
C VAL A 265 28.02 9.52 -14.38
N THR A 266 28.73 9.42 -13.27
CA THR A 266 29.55 8.26 -12.86
C THR A 266 28.73 7.01 -12.54
N ASN A 267 27.40 7.14 -12.36
CA ASN A 267 26.50 6.09 -11.87
C ASN A 267 25.33 5.75 -12.82
N GLN A 268 25.46 6.06 -14.12
CA GLN A 268 24.43 5.70 -15.11
C GLN A 268 24.41 4.19 -15.35
N THR A 269 23.24 3.60 -15.17
CA THR A 269 22.96 2.26 -15.69
C THR A 269 22.48 2.38 -17.12
N SER A 270 22.86 1.44 -17.99
CA SER A 270 22.43 1.40 -19.40
C SER A 270 20.93 1.15 -19.57
N SER A 271 20.26 0.69 -18.54
CA SER A 271 18.81 0.46 -18.47
C SER A 271 18.35 0.51 -17.02
N GLY A 272 17.23 1.16 -16.76
CA GLY A 272 16.63 1.26 -15.42
C GLY A 272 16.96 2.58 -14.71
N LEU A 273 16.65 2.61 -13.42
CA LEU A 273 16.82 3.80 -12.56
C LEU A 273 18.29 3.98 -12.17
N ASP A 274 18.69 5.24 -12.05
CA ASP A 274 19.99 5.62 -11.52
C ASP A 274 20.17 5.12 -10.07
N ARG A 275 21.39 4.69 -9.72
CA ARG A 275 21.70 4.14 -8.41
C ARG A 275 21.43 5.14 -7.29
N ASP A 276 21.81 6.40 -7.48
CA ASP A 276 21.62 7.44 -6.47
C ASP A 276 20.13 7.68 -6.23
N TYR A 277 19.30 7.62 -7.27
CA TYR A 277 17.85 7.70 -7.14
C TYR A 277 17.27 6.51 -6.36
N ILE A 278 17.75 5.27 -6.63
CA ILE A 278 17.25 4.07 -5.95
C ILE A 278 17.55 4.11 -4.44
N THR A 279 18.72 4.65 -4.06
CA THR A 279 19.19 4.66 -2.67
C THR A 279 18.80 5.92 -1.90
N GLN A 280 18.26 6.94 -2.57
CA GLN A 280 17.93 8.25 -2.00
C GLN A 280 17.07 8.17 -0.74
N TRP A 281 16.16 7.18 -0.68
CA TRP A 281 15.21 6.99 0.42
C TRP A 281 15.54 5.77 1.29
N SER A 282 16.81 5.33 1.29
CA SER A 282 17.22 4.22 2.12
C SER A 282 17.21 4.60 3.59
N TYR A 283 16.76 3.67 4.45
CA TYR A 283 16.88 3.84 5.89
C TYR A 283 18.35 3.85 6.32
N GLY A 284 18.70 4.74 7.22
CA GLY A 284 19.92 4.66 7.98
C GLY A 284 19.87 3.44 8.96
N ILE A 285 21.03 2.97 9.39
CA ILE A 285 21.11 1.82 10.32
C ILE A 285 20.28 2.08 11.57
N ASP A 286 20.39 3.27 12.14
CA ASP A 286 19.66 3.67 13.36
C ASP A 286 18.17 3.86 13.13
N GLU A 287 17.78 4.29 11.93
CA GLU A 287 16.36 4.49 11.57
C GLU A 287 15.58 3.17 11.52
N THR A 288 16.28 2.05 11.34
CA THR A 288 15.67 0.71 11.34
C THR A 288 14.93 0.42 12.65
N TRP A 289 15.36 0.99 13.77
CA TRP A 289 14.68 0.87 15.06
C TRP A 289 13.26 1.45 15.05
N THR A 290 12.96 2.39 14.16
CA THR A 290 11.61 2.97 14.01
C THR A 290 10.58 1.93 13.53
N LEU A 291 11.01 0.85 12.89
CA LEU A 291 10.13 -0.26 12.50
C LEU A 291 9.62 -1.04 13.72
N LEU A 292 10.39 -1.06 14.81
CA LEU A 292 10.04 -1.76 16.04
C LEU A 292 9.40 -0.81 17.07
N VAL A 293 9.97 0.38 17.23
CA VAL A 293 9.52 1.38 18.21
C VAL A 293 9.08 2.64 17.46
N PRO A 294 7.81 3.04 17.54
CA PRO A 294 7.31 4.23 16.85
C PRO A 294 8.15 5.48 17.18
N ASN A 295 8.52 6.21 16.16
CA ASN A 295 9.27 7.48 16.29
C ASN A 295 10.65 7.38 16.98
N ALA A 296 11.26 6.20 17.05
CA ALA A 296 12.57 6.03 17.69
C ALA A 296 13.66 6.89 17.04
N LYS A 297 13.65 7.01 15.71
CA LYS A 297 14.60 7.82 14.92
C LYS A 297 13.89 8.60 13.81
N GLY A 298 12.67 9.02 14.04
CA GLY A 298 11.85 9.74 13.07
C GLY A 298 10.47 9.10 12.90
N GLY A 299 9.64 9.69 12.07
CA GLY A 299 8.27 9.27 11.82
C GLY A 299 7.82 9.68 10.42
N ALA A 300 6.60 10.21 10.29
CA ALA A 300 6.14 10.79 9.05
C ALA A 300 7.00 12.00 8.66
N SER A 301 7.13 12.25 7.35
CA SER A 301 7.86 13.41 6.81
C SER A 301 7.15 14.71 7.20
N VAL A 302 7.61 15.30 8.26
CA VAL A 302 7.17 16.62 8.74
C VAL A 302 8.37 17.54 8.89
N PRO A 303 8.23 18.86 8.70
CA PRO A 303 9.31 19.79 8.98
C PRO A 303 9.82 19.60 10.41
N LEU A 304 11.13 19.57 10.63
CA LEU A 304 11.73 19.47 11.96
C LEU A 304 11.21 20.57 12.90
N ALA A 305 10.94 21.75 12.36
CA ALA A 305 10.35 22.87 13.08
C ALA A 305 8.97 22.58 13.71
N ALA A 306 8.24 21.63 13.18
CA ALA A 306 6.96 21.19 13.75
C ALA A 306 7.13 20.27 14.97
N ASN A 307 8.34 19.80 15.24
CA ASN A 307 8.66 18.93 16.37
C ASN A 307 9.32 19.74 17.50
N ALA A 308 8.52 20.16 18.50
CA ALA A 308 9.01 20.95 19.63
C ALA A 308 10.21 20.32 20.36
N LYS A 309 10.19 18.98 20.54
CA LYS A 309 11.31 18.26 21.20
C LYS A 309 12.59 18.23 20.35
N ALA A 310 12.45 18.19 19.02
CA ALA A 310 13.61 18.27 18.14
C ALA A 310 14.20 19.68 18.14
N MET A 311 13.34 20.70 18.16
CA MET A 311 13.76 22.10 18.21
C MET A 311 14.42 22.45 19.55
N GLU A 312 13.95 21.93 20.68
CA GLU A 312 14.57 22.11 22.00
C GLU A 312 16.01 21.56 22.08
N LYS A 313 16.28 20.49 21.29
CA LYS A 313 17.60 19.84 21.23
C LYS A 313 18.45 20.31 20.05
N ALA A 314 17.96 21.22 19.24
CA ALA A 314 18.68 21.68 18.06
C ALA A 314 19.88 22.50 18.44
N ASP A 315 20.95 22.44 17.64
CA ASP A 315 22.15 23.25 17.81
C ASP A 315 21.78 24.74 17.79
N PRO A 316 22.31 25.58 18.69
CA PRO A 316 22.04 27.02 18.73
C PRO A 316 22.29 27.74 17.40
N ASN A 317 23.32 27.34 16.66
CA ASN A 317 23.62 27.91 15.33
C ASN A 317 22.52 27.56 14.31
N PHE A 318 21.98 26.33 14.34
CA PHE A 318 20.84 25.94 13.52
C PHE A 318 19.60 26.77 13.86
N MET A 319 19.34 26.99 15.17
CA MET A 319 18.21 27.80 15.63
C MET A 319 18.31 29.24 15.15
N GLN A 320 19.52 29.81 15.19
CA GLN A 320 19.76 31.17 14.70
C GLN A 320 19.51 31.28 13.19
N ILE A 321 20.04 30.35 12.38
CA ILE A 321 19.80 30.31 10.94
C ILE A 321 18.31 30.12 10.64
N TYR A 322 17.64 29.23 11.35
CA TYR A 322 16.20 28.98 11.20
C TYR A 322 15.38 30.26 11.48
N GLN A 323 15.66 30.98 12.57
CA GLN A 323 14.97 32.21 12.90
C GLN A 323 15.20 33.29 11.85
N GLN A 324 16.44 33.51 11.42
CA GLN A 324 16.78 34.45 10.35
C GLN A 324 16.08 34.13 9.04
N THR A 325 16.02 32.85 8.67
CA THR A 325 15.34 32.41 7.46
C THR A 325 13.82 32.58 7.56
N ALA A 326 13.22 32.28 8.72
CA ALA A 326 11.79 32.47 8.95
C ALA A 326 11.40 33.95 8.89
N GLU A 327 12.23 34.86 9.44
CA GLU A 327 12.04 36.31 9.33
C GLU A 327 12.15 36.83 7.90
N LEU A 328 13.10 36.28 7.12
CA LEU A 328 13.26 36.62 5.68
C LEU A 328 12.05 36.17 4.87
N LEU A 329 11.51 35.00 5.14
CA LEU A 329 10.32 34.45 4.44
C LEU A 329 9.02 35.21 4.79
N GLN A 330 8.94 35.85 5.95
CA GLN A 330 7.80 36.68 6.33
C GLN A 330 7.86 38.08 5.71
N ARG A 331 9.02 38.51 5.19
CA ARG A 331 9.14 39.80 4.48
C ARG A 331 8.63 39.62 3.04
N PRO A 332 7.83 40.56 2.50
CA PRO A 332 7.44 40.51 1.10
C PRO A 332 8.71 40.55 0.24
N LEU A 333 8.91 39.48 -0.55
CA LEU A 333 10.06 39.39 -1.46
C LEU A 333 10.00 40.51 -2.52
N PRO A 334 11.09 41.26 -2.76
CA PRO A 334 11.14 42.18 -3.90
C PRO A 334 10.83 41.44 -5.18
N SER A 335 10.06 42.06 -6.08
CA SER A 335 9.60 41.46 -7.35
C SER A 335 10.71 40.83 -8.21
N GLN A 336 11.96 41.26 -8.03
CA GLN A 336 13.13 40.69 -8.73
C GLN A 336 13.61 39.33 -8.18
N THR A 337 13.24 38.96 -6.96
CA THR A 337 13.66 37.69 -6.36
C THR A 337 12.72 36.54 -6.76
N ILE A 338 11.49 36.84 -7.13
CA ILE A 338 10.50 35.85 -7.59
C ILE A 338 10.91 35.27 -8.97
N ALA A 339 11.57 36.08 -9.82
CA ALA A 339 12.01 35.66 -11.15
C ALA A 339 13.22 34.69 -11.16
N LYS A 340 13.91 34.52 -10.01
CA LYS A 340 15.09 33.64 -9.89
C LYS A 340 14.80 32.29 -9.21
N THR A 341 13.61 32.13 -8.65
CA THR A 341 13.21 30.91 -7.92
C THR A 341 12.13 30.08 -8.64
N GLN A 342 11.73 30.48 -9.85
CA GLN A 342 10.97 29.68 -10.79
C GLN A 342 11.95 29.05 -11.80
#